data_792100f1d12b4bb0f543c6af7e9d4a1d
#
_entry.id   792100f1d12b4bb0f543c6af7e9d4a1d
#
_cell.length_a   1.000
_cell.length_b   1.000
_cell.length_c   1.000
_cell.angle_alpha   90.00
_cell.angle_beta   90.00
_cell.angle_gamma   90.00
#
_symmetry.space_group_name_H-M   'P 1'
#
loop_
_entity.id
_entity.type
_entity.pdbx_description
1 polymer ?
#
loop_
_entity_poly.entity_id
_entity_poly.type
_entity_poly.pdbx_seq_one_letter_code
_entity_poly.pdbx_strand_id
1 'polypeptide(L)'
;MSEVIVITSGKGGVGKTTLTGLLIQYLCESGKKPVLAVDADANANLNEVLGVGIECTLGELREEIERAGVDSRYQIPVGMTKQAYLEARLADAITEEDDYDLMVMGRTQGQGCYCFVNGLVQTQVQKLQSQYPYIVVDNEAGME
;
A
#
# COMPACT_ATOMS: atom_id res chain seq x y z
N MET A 1 -11.38 -11.59 -14.09
CA MET A 1 -10.45 -12.13 -13.06
C MET A 1 -9.25 -11.22 -12.94
N SER A 2 -8.89 -10.85 -11.73
CA SER A 2 -7.69 -10.05 -11.54
C SER A 2 -6.46 -10.95 -11.37
N GLU A 3 -5.31 -10.45 -11.78
CA GLU A 3 -4.03 -11.11 -11.54
C GLU A 3 -3.23 -10.30 -10.53
N VAL A 4 -2.66 -11.00 -9.56
CA VAL A 4 -1.78 -10.41 -8.56
C VAL A 4 -0.35 -10.84 -8.89
N ILE A 5 0.51 -9.86 -9.15
CA ILE A 5 1.93 -10.09 -9.47
C ILE A 5 2.74 -9.57 -8.28
N VAL A 6 3.47 -10.45 -7.63
CA VAL A 6 4.32 -10.08 -6.50
C VAL A 6 5.78 -10.09 -6.97
N ILE A 7 6.46 -8.98 -6.79
CA ILE A 7 7.86 -8.84 -7.15
C ILE A 7 8.70 -8.88 -5.88
N THR A 8 9.57 -9.86 -5.77
CA THR A 8 10.47 -10.03 -4.64
C THR A 8 11.91 -10.18 -5.12
N SER A 9 12.85 -9.91 -4.25
CA SER A 9 14.27 -10.17 -4.51
C SER A 9 14.88 -10.95 -3.36
N GLY A 10 15.84 -11.80 -3.68
CA GLY A 10 16.53 -12.62 -2.67
C GLY A 10 17.45 -11.83 -1.76
N LYS A 11 17.99 -10.71 -2.23
CA LYS A 11 18.76 -9.75 -1.44
C LYS A 11 18.46 -8.36 -1.94
N GLY A 12 18.20 -7.44 -1.02
CA GLY A 12 17.69 -6.12 -1.32
C GLY A 12 18.51 -5.32 -2.31
N GLY A 13 17.87 -4.41 -2.99
CA GLY A 13 18.48 -3.23 -3.54
C GLY A 13 18.93 -3.26 -4.98
N VAL A 14 18.73 -4.32 -5.75
CA VAL A 14 19.25 -4.34 -7.12
C VAL A 14 18.13 -4.22 -8.15
N GLY A 15 17.59 -3.00 -8.27
CA GLY A 15 16.68 -2.68 -9.36
C GLY A 15 15.25 -3.23 -9.23
N LYS A 16 14.89 -3.83 -8.10
CA LYS A 16 13.56 -4.40 -7.89
C LYS A 16 12.46 -3.34 -8.06
N THR A 17 12.60 -2.21 -7.39
CA THR A 17 11.61 -1.13 -7.42
C THR A 17 11.53 -0.49 -8.81
N THR A 18 12.67 -0.32 -9.47
CA THR A 18 12.71 0.17 -10.86
C THR A 18 11.99 -0.79 -11.78
N LEU A 19 12.24 -2.09 -11.66
CA LEU A 19 11.55 -3.11 -12.44
C LEU A 19 10.04 -3.09 -12.20
N THR A 20 9.63 -2.94 -10.94
CA THR A 20 8.23 -2.81 -10.56
C THR A 20 7.58 -1.63 -11.27
N GLY A 21 8.23 -0.46 -11.26
CA GLY A 21 7.74 0.72 -11.94
C GLY A 21 7.62 0.53 -13.45
N LEU A 22 8.59 -0.12 -14.06
CA LEU A 22 8.56 -0.43 -15.49
C LEU A 22 7.44 -1.41 -15.85
N LEU A 23 7.18 -2.41 -15.01
CA LEU A 23 6.07 -3.33 -15.20
C LEU A 23 4.73 -2.62 -15.13
N ILE A 24 4.55 -1.74 -14.16
CA ILE A 24 3.32 -0.94 -14.02
C ILE A 24 3.10 -0.10 -15.27
N GLN A 25 4.15 0.57 -15.72
CA GLN A 25 4.10 1.37 -16.97
C GLN A 25 3.72 0.51 -18.18
N TYR A 26 4.33 -0.64 -18.32
CA TYR A 26 4.04 -1.58 -19.41
C TYR A 26 2.56 -2.02 -19.38
N LEU A 27 2.03 -2.38 -18.22
CA LEU A 27 0.64 -2.80 -18.09
C LEU A 27 -0.32 -1.67 -18.47
N CYS A 28 -0.03 -0.45 -18.01
CA CYS A 28 -0.85 0.72 -18.33
C CYS A 28 -0.83 1.02 -19.83
N GLU A 29 0.36 1.02 -20.46
CA GLU A 29 0.51 1.26 -21.90
C GLU A 29 -0.13 0.16 -22.75
N SER A 30 -0.21 -1.05 -22.21
CA SER A 30 -0.83 -2.19 -22.88
C SER A 30 -2.35 -2.23 -22.72
N GLY A 31 -2.95 -1.21 -22.12
CA GLY A 31 -4.38 -1.13 -21.92
C GLY A 31 -4.92 -2.00 -20.78
N LYS A 32 -4.05 -2.54 -19.95
CA LYS A 32 -4.42 -3.41 -18.82
C LYS A 32 -4.61 -2.60 -17.54
N LYS A 33 -5.40 -1.57 -17.63
CA LYS A 33 -5.62 -0.59 -16.57
C LYS A 33 -7.09 -0.58 -16.12
N PRO A 34 -7.38 -0.11 -14.90
CA PRO A 34 -6.43 0.43 -13.94
C PRO A 34 -5.58 -0.65 -13.27
N VAL A 35 -4.36 -0.31 -12.91
CA VAL A 35 -3.47 -1.17 -12.13
C VAL A 35 -3.45 -0.68 -10.70
N LEU A 36 -3.53 -1.58 -9.73
CA LEU A 36 -3.23 -1.24 -8.34
C LEU A 36 -1.76 -1.55 -8.06
N ALA A 37 -1.00 -0.51 -7.81
CA ALA A 37 0.40 -0.64 -7.40
C ALA A 37 0.46 -0.63 -5.87
N VAL A 38 1.15 -1.61 -5.29
CA VAL A 38 1.29 -1.73 -3.84
C VAL A 38 2.78 -1.74 -3.50
N ASP A 39 3.23 -0.72 -2.78
CA ASP A 39 4.57 -0.67 -2.22
C ASP A 39 4.52 -1.31 -0.83
N ALA A 40 4.86 -2.58 -0.74
CA ALA A 40 4.86 -3.37 0.49
C ALA A 40 6.27 -3.58 1.04
N ASP A 41 7.20 -2.70 0.69
CA ASP A 41 8.58 -2.71 1.17
C ASP A 41 8.84 -1.40 1.91
N ALA A 42 9.14 -1.48 3.21
CA ALA A 42 9.40 -0.31 4.04
C ALA A 42 10.59 0.53 3.54
N ASN A 43 11.49 -0.06 2.76
CA ASN A 43 12.68 0.60 2.23
C ASN A 43 12.55 0.99 0.77
N ALA A 44 11.45 0.61 0.11
CA ALA A 44 11.23 0.97 -1.28
C ALA A 44 10.64 2.38 -1.41
N ASN A 45 10.85 2.97 -2.56
CA ASN A 45 10.34 4.28 -2.91
C ASN A 45 9.64 4.19 -4.27
N LEU A 46 8.63 3.34 -4.36
CA LEU A 46 7.90 3.12 -5.62
C LEU A 46 7.25 4.41 -6.11
N ASN A 47 6.77 5.25 -5.19
CA ASN A 47 6.22 6.55 -5.54
C ASN A 47 7.25 7.45 -6.25
N GLU A 48 8.51 7.40 -5.86
CA GLU A 48 9.56 8.19 -6.50
C GLU A 48 9.85 7.67 -7.91
N VAL A 49 9.88 6.35 -8.08
CA VAL A 49 10.07 5.73 -9.40
C VAL A 49 8.92 6.08 -10.34
N LEU A 50 7.70 6.12 -9.82
CA LEU A 50 6.51 6.49 -10.59
C LEU A 50 6.36 8.01 -10.76
N GLY A 51 7.11 8.80 -10.00
CA GLY A 51 7.07 10.26 -10.09
C GLY A 51 5.83 10.89 -9.44
N VAL A 52 5.25 10.25 -8.43
CA VAL A 52 4.04 10.76 -7.78
C VAL A 52 4.27 11.01 -6.30
N GLY A 53 3.53 11.97 -5.75
CA GLY A 53 3.49 12.22 -4.31
C GLY A 53 2.46 11.32 -3.64
N ILE A 54 2.67 11.03 -2.37
CA ILE A 54 1.72 10.28 -1.55
C ILE A 54 1.31 11.12 -0.35
N GLU A 55 0.04 11.04 0.04
CA GLU A 55 -0.48 11.81 1.17
C GLU A 55 -0.43 11.02 2.48
N CYS A 56 -0.64 9.71 2.40
CA CYS A 56 -0.74 8.86 3.59
C CYS A 56 -0.21 7.47 3.30
N THR A 57 0.59 6.93 4.22
CA THR A 57 1.00 5.53 4.20
C THR A 57 0.15 4.71 5.17
N LEU A 58 0.14 3.40 5.01
CA LEU A 58 -0.56 2.50 5.94
C LEU A 58 0.08 2.54 7.33
N GLY A 59 1.40 2.73 7.39
CA GLY A 59 2.11 2.87 8.66
C GLY A 59 1.68 4.12 9.43
N GLU A 60 1.57 5.26 8.74
CA GLU A 60 1.07 6.49 9.35
C GLU A 60 -0.36 6.34 9.85
N LEU A 61 -1.21 5.69 9.06
CA LEU A 61 -2.59 5.42 9.44
C LEU A 61 -2.69 4.57 10.70
N ARG A 62 -1.86 3.54 10.81
CA ARG A 62 -1.80 2.72 12.01
C ARG A 62 -1.41 3.53 13.24
N GLU A 63 -0.39 4.39 13.12
CA GLU A 63 0.05 5.25 14.22
C GLU A 63 -1.06 6.22 14.63
N GLU A 64 -1.77 6.80 13.68
CA GLU A 64 -2.92 7.66 13.94
C GLU A 64 -3.98 6.96 14.79
N ILE A 65 -4.32 5.72 14.43
CA ILE A 65 -5.33 4.94 15.13
C ILE A 65 -4.88 4.57 16.55
N GLU A 66 -3.60 4.24 16.73
CA GLU A 66 -3.07 3.96 18.05
C GLU A 66 -3.11 5.19 18.97
N ARG A 67 -2.80 6.34 18.43
CA ARG A 67 -2.82 7.61 19.17
C ARG A 67 -4.24 8.10 19.47
N ALA A 68 -5.24 7.65 18.74
CA ALA A 68 -6.61 8.11 18.88
C ALA A 68 -7.21 7.88 20.28
N GLY A 69 -6.66 6.95 21.06
CA GLY A 69 -7.08 6.73 22.43
C GLY A 69 -6.29 7.50 23.48
N VAL A 70 -5.20 8.16 23.10
CA VAL A 70 -4.24 8.79 24.02
C VAL A 70 -4.07 10.29 23.72
N ASP A 71 -4.15 10.69 22.46
CA ASP A 71 -3.90 12.05 22.02
C ASP A 71 -5.18 12.67 21.48
N SER A 72 -5.61 13.78 22.07
CA SER A 72 -6.84 14.48 21.68
C SER A 72 -6.84 15.01 20.26
N ARG A 73 -5.66 15.10 19.62
CA ARG A 73 -5.55 15.52 18.22
C ARG A 73 -6.03 14.42 17.25
N TYR A 74 -6.08 13.18 17.71
CA TYR A 74 -6.46 12.03 16.91
C TYR A 74 -7.70 11.39 17.53
N GLN A 75 -8.88 11.87 17.15
CA GLN A 75 -10.12 11.36 17.71
C GLN A 75 -10.90 10.56 16.66
N ILE A 76 -11.36 9.39 17.07
CA ILE A 76 -12.32 8.62 16.30
C ILE A 76 -13.69 9.24 16.52
N PRO A 77 -14.46 9.52 15.45
CA PRO A 77 -15.79 10.11 15.59
C PRO A 77 -16.69 9.29 16.52
N VAL A 78 -17.53 10.01 17.27
CA VAL A 78 -18.47 9.39 18.21
C VAL A 78 -19.41 8.43 17.46
N GLY A 79 -19.57 7.22 17.99
CA GLY A 79 -20.41 6.20 17.38
C GLY A 79 -19.71 5.34 16.33
N MET A 80 -18.44 5.62 16.04
CA MET A 80 -17.66 4.85 15.08
C MET A 80 -16.68 3.93 15.82
N THR A 81 -16.60 2.66 15.40
CA THR A 81 -15.61 1.72 15.95
C THR A 81 -14.25 1.99 15.35
N LYS A 82 -13.18 1.49 16.01
CA LYS A 82 -11.83 1.56 15.44
C LYS A 82 -11.75 0.90 14.08
N GLN A 83 -12.42 -0.24 13.92
CA GLN A 83 -12.44 -0.98 12.66
C GLN A 83 -13.11 -0.17 11.55
N ALA A 84 -14.26 0.44 11.81
CA ALA A 84 -14.97 1.26 10.82
C ALA A 84 -14.15 2.50 10.44
N TYR A 85 -13.49 3.12 11.41
CA TYR A 85 -12.62 4.26 11.17
C TYR A 85 -11.41 3.87 10.31
N LEU A 86 -10.78 2.73 10.61
CA LEU A 86 -9.67 2.21 9.83
C LEU A 86 -10.09 1.97 8.38
N GLU A 87 -11.24 1.33 8.16
CA GLU A 87 -11.75 1.07 6.81
C GLU A 87 -12.01 2.35 6.03
N ALA A 88 -12.57 3.36 6.67
CA ALA A 88 -12.80 4.66 6.05
C ALA A 88 -11.48 5.34 5.67
N ARG A 89 -10.48 5.28 6.58
CA ARG A 89 -9.18 5.91 6.34
C ARG A 89 -8.34 5.16 5.30
N LEU A 90 -8.54 3.86 5.14
CA LEU A 90 -7.82 3.07 4.13
C LEU A 90 -8.08 3.57 2.71
N ALA A 91 -9.27 4.08 2.44
CA ALA A 91 -9.58 4.70 1.16
C ALA A 91 -8.69 5.93 0.91
N ASP A 92 -8.38 6.70 1.97
CA ASP A 92 -7.52 7.88 1.87
C ASP A 92 -6.03 7.52 1.67
N ALA A 93 -5.64 6.29 1.98
CA ALA A 93 -4.28 5.81 1.79
C ALA A 93 -3.99 5.38 0.35
N ILE A 94 -4.99 5.41 -0.53
CA ILE A 94 -4.83 5.12 -1.95
C ILE A 94 -4.67 6.44 -2.70
N THR A 95 -3.54 6.60 -3.38
CA THR A 95 -3.29 7.74 -4.28
C THR A 95 -3.78 7.36 -5.66
N GLU A 96 -4.75 8.10 -6.18
CA GLU A 96 -5.34 7.84 -7.49
C GLU A 96 -4.63 8.63 -8.58
N GLU A 97 -4.19 7.94 -9.61
CA GLU A 97 -3.62 8.51 -10.83
C GLU A 97 -4.49 8.09 -12.04
N ASP A 98 -4.15 8.57 -13.24
CA ASP A 98 -4.99 8.35 -14.42
C ASP A 98 -5.13 6.87 -14.80
N ASP A 99 -4.03 6.12 -14.77
CA ASP A 99 -3.98 4.74 -15.25
C ASP A 99 -3.72 3.71 -14.16
N TYR A 100 -3.35 4.15 -12.96
CA TYR A 100 -3.07 3.28 -11.84
C TYR A 100 -3.38 3.99 -10.53
N ASP A 101 -3.56 3.20 -9.49
CA ASP A 101 -3.68 3.68 -8.11
C ASP A 101 -2.50 3.13 -7.30
N LEU A 102 -2.04 3.88 -6.31
CA LEU A 102 -0.87 3.52 -5.51
C LEU A 102 -1.22 3.45 -4.03
N MET A 103 -0.84 2.35 -3.41
CA MET A 103 -0.93 2.15 -1.96
C MET A 103 0.48 1.89 -1.42
N VAL A 104 0.88 2.63 -0.38
CA VAL A 104 2.23 2.53 0.19
C VAL A 104 2.14 2.07 1.64
N MET A 105 2.86 1.00 1.96
CA MET A 105 2.97 0.51 3.33
C MET A 105 3.68 1.51 4.22
N GLY A 106 4.81 2.05 3.75
CA GLY A 106 5.62 2.99 4.51
C GLY A 106 6.36 2.34 5.67
N ARG A 107 7.05 3.16 6.44
CA ARG A 107 7.77 2.72 7.62
C ARG A 107 6.88 2.78 8.84
N THR A 108 7.03 1.82 9.73
CA THR A 108 6.35 1.83 11.03
C THR A 108 7.38 1.70 12.14
N GLN A 109 7.05 2.20 13.32
CA GLN A 109 7.92 2.09 14.50
C GLN A 109 7.36 1.05 15.46
N GLY A 110 8.25 0.32 16.10
CA GLY A 110 7.91 -0.65 17.13
C GLY A 110 7.83 -2.10 16.64
N GLN A 111 7.95 -3.02 17.58
CA GLN A 111 7.86 -4.45 17.31
C GLN A 111 6.41 -4.84 16.99
N GLY A 112 6.25 -5.71 16.01
CA GLY A 112 4.94 -6.19 15.58
C GLY A 112 4.21 -5.26 14.63
N CYS A 113 4.69 -4.03 14.42
CA CYS A 113 4.06 -3.06 13.54
C CYS A 113 4.00 -3.53 12.10
N TYR A 114 5.09 -4.13 11.62
CA TYR A 114 5.13 -4.63 10.24
C TYR A 114 4.16 -5.77 9.99
N CYS A 115 4.00 -6.67 10.97
CA CYS A 115 3.03 -7.76 10.86
C CYS A 115 1.61 -7.23 10.72
N PHE A 116 1.26 -6.21 11.49
CA PHE A 116 -0.05 -5.59 11.42
C PHE A 116 -0.27 -4.92 10.06
N VAL A 117 0.67 -4.10 9.62
CA VAL A 117 0.57 -3.38 8.33
C VAL A 117 0.58 -4.35 7.17
N ASN A 118 1.39 -5.41 7.24
CA ASN A 118 1.38 -6.48 6.25
C ASN A 118 0.01 -7.15 6.14
N GLY A 119 -0.62 -7.43 7.28
CA GLY A 119 -1.97 -7.97 7.32
C GLY A 119 -2.99 -7.02 6.68
N LEU A 120 -2.85 -5.72 6.89
CA LEU A 120 -3.69 -4.72 6.23
C LEU A 120 -3.50 -4.75 4.71
N VAL A 121 -2.25 -4.81 4.25
CA VAL A 121 -1.95 -4.89 2.81
C VAL A 121 -2.62 -6.12 2.21
N GLN A 122 -2.44 -7.29 2.82
CA GLN A 122 -3.04 -8.53 2.33
C GLN A 122 -4.57 -8.45 2.28
N THR A 123 -5.18 -7.93 3.33
CA THR A 123 -6.63 -7.77 3.40
C THR A 123 -7.13 -6.83 2.32
N GLN A 124 -6.45 -5.69 2.13
CA GLN A 124 -6.84 -4.73 1.10
C GLN A 124 -6.67 -5.29 -0.31
N VAL A 125 -5.58 -6.00 -0.57
CA VAL A 125 -5.37 -6.65 -1.87
C VAL A 125 -6.51 -7.63 -2.15
N GLN A 126 -6.90 -8.44 -1.19
CA GLN A 126 -8.01 -9.38 -1.35
C GLN A 126 -9.34 -8.67 -1.63
N LYS A 127 -9.64 -7.59 -0.90
CA LYS A 127 -10.87 -6.82 -1.11
C LYS A 127 -10.90 -6.11 -2.45
N LEU A 128 -9.75 -5.65 -2.93
CA LEU A 128 -9.67 -4.84 -4.14
C LEU A 128 -9.45 -5.66 -5.41
N GLN A 129 -9.23 -6.96 -5.30
CA GLN A 129 -9.00 -7.82 -6.46
C GLN A 129 -10.09 -7.74 -7.52
N SER A 130 -11.35 -7.55 -7.11
CA SER A 130 -12.47 -7.43 -8.05
C SER A 130 -12.51 -6.11 -8.80
N GLN A 131 -11.77 -5.10 -8.33
CA GLN A 131 -11.81 -3.75 -8.88
C GLN A 131 -10.68 -3.46 -9.87
N TYR A 132 -9.62 -4.27 -9.85
CA TYR A 132 -8.44 -4.06 -10.69
C TYR A 132 -8.13 -5.32 -11.50
N PRO A 133 -7.93 -5.20 -12.82
CA PRO A 133 -7.50 -6.36 -13.61
C PRO A 133 -6.09 -6.84 -13.24
N TYR A 134 -5.23 -5.93 -12.77
CA TYR A 134 -3.88 -6.26 -12.32
C TYR A 134 -3.55 -5.55 -11.02
N ILE A 135 -2.94 -6.29 -10.11
CA ILE A 135 -2.38 -5.76 -8.86
C ILE A 135 -0.90 -6.14 -8.84
N VAL A 136 -0.03 -5.15 -8.74
CA VAL A 136 1.43 -5.35 -8.71
C VAL A 136 1.93 -4.98 -7.32
N VAL A 137 2.54 -5.93 -6.64
CA VAL A 137 3.04 -5.76 -5.27
C VAL A 137 4.57 -5.79 -5.27
N ASP A 138 5.17 -4.69 -4.85
CA ASP A 138 6.61 -4.61 -4.59
C ASP A 138 6.84 -5.04 -3.14
N ASN A 139 7.31 -6.28 -2.97
CA ASN A 139 7.39 -6.91 -1.66
C ASN A 139 8.84 -6.99 -1.17
N GLU A 140 9.01 -6.84 0.14
CA GLU A 140 10.30 -6.98 0.77
C GLU A 140 10.77 -8.43 0.75
N ALA A 141 12.08 -8.64 0.60
CA ALA A 141 12.68 -9.98 0.62
C ALA A 141 12.35 -10.69 1.95
N GLY A 142 11.87 -11.93 1.85
CA GLY A 142 11.51 -12.74 3.02
C GLY A 142 10.12 -12.48 3.59
N MET A 143 9.35 -11.59 3.01
CA MET A 143 7.95 -11.35 3.38
C MET A 143 7.04 -11.94 2.30
N GLU A 144 6.41 -13.03 2.62
CA GLU A 144 5.49 -13.73 1.71
C GLU A 144 4.03 -13.48 2.05
#